data_a0b2d78d7cffd496fe1b0b2372146f2b
#
_entry.id   a0b2d78d7cffd496fe1b0b2372146f2b
#
_cell.length_a   1.000
_cell.length_b   1.000
_cell.length_c   1.000
_cell.angle_alpha   90.00
_cell.angle_beta   90.00
_cell.angle_gamma   90.00
#
_symmetry.space_group_name_H-M   'P 1'
#
loop_
_entity.id
_entity.type
_entity.pdbx_description
1 polymer ?
#
loop_
_entity_poly.entity_id
_entity_poly.type
_entity_poly.pdbx_seq_one_letter_code
_entity_poly.pdbx_strand_id
1 'polypeptide(L)'
;NVAYGNKSKLFLHIYIFFFIFAVIICTAMKVLLINGSPRANGNTSIALKEVARTLEAEGIQTITVGIGNQPVRGCVACGACHTKKGKCAFSDPLYDQLHAILSEGVDGLVVGSPVYYAGPNGSLCALLDRLFYSAGAMLSYKPAAAVAVCRRGGASACFDRLNKYFTINNMPVAS
;
A
#
# COMPACT_ATOMS: atom_id res chain seq x y z
N ASN A 1 -56.60 22.26 -3.26
CA ASN A 1 -55.56 22.06 -4.31
C ASN A 1 -54.18 22.70 -4.00
N VAL A 2 -53.72 22.70 -2.75
CA VAL A 2 -52.38 23.27 -2.40
C VAL A 2 -51.40 22.23 -1.75
N ALA A 3 -51.87 21.03 -1.46
CA ALA A 3 -51.07 20.06 -0.68
C ALA A 3 -50.21 19.08 -1.50
N TYR A 4 -50.33 19.04 -2.83
CA TYR A 4 -49.62 18.06 -3.67
C TYR A 4 -48.24 18.55 -4.19
N GLY A 5 -48.01 19.85 -4.26
CA GLY A 5 -46.77 20.44 -4.79
C GLY A 5 -45.54 20.36 -3.87
N ASN A 6 -45.76 20.11 -2.57
CA ASN A 6 -44.67 20.16 -1.58
C ASN A 6 -43.98 18.78 -1.37
N LYS A 7 -44.68 17.68 -1.63
CA LYS A 7 -44.15 16.34 -1.47
C LYS A 7 -43.16 15.97 -2.59
N SER A 8 -43.43 16.37 -3.83
CA SER A 8 -42.54 16.08 -4.97
C SER A 8 -41.18 16.82 -4.86
N LYS A 9 -41.18 18.05 -4.37
CA LYS A 9 -39.96 18.82 -4.12
C LYS A 9 -39.15 18.22 -2.98
N LEU A 10 -39.76 17.74 -1.92
CA LEU A 10 -39.10 17.09 -0.79
C LEU A 10 -38.46 15.76 -1.22
N PHE A 11 -39.16 14.94 -2.02
CA PHE A 11 -38.62 13.70 -2.57
C PHE A 11 -37.42 13.95 -3.50
N LEU A 12 -37.50 14.99 -4.34
CA LEU A 12 -36.41 15.35 -5.23
C LEU A 12 -35.16 15.81 -4.44
N HIS A 13 -35.31 16.58 -3.37
CA HIS A 13 -34.21 17.01 -2.50
C HIS A 13 -33.58 15.83 -1.75
N ILE A 14 -34.38 14.90 -1.26
CA ILE A 14 -33.89 13.67 -0.61
C ILE A 14 -33.13 12.81 -1.62
N TYR A 15 -33.61 12.67 -2.86
CA TYR A 15 -32.96 11.90 -3.91
C TYR A 15 -31.62 12.52 -4.33
N ILE A 16 -31.60 13.85 -4.52
CA ILE A 16 -30.37 14.59 -4.83
C ILE A 16 -29.39 14.52 -3.67
N PHE A 17 -29.84 14.62 -2.42
CA PHE A 17 -29.00 14.50 -1.24
C PHE A 17 -28.39 13.09 -1.12
N PHE A 18 -29.19 12.02 -1.32
CA PHE A 18 -28.70 10.64 -1.35
C PHE A 18 -27.75 10.39 -2.52
N PHE A 19 -28.02 10.96 -3.69
CA PHE A 19 -27.14 10.83 -4.87
C PHE A 19 -25.81 11.56 -4.67
N ILE A 20 -25.85 12.79 -4.16
CA ILE A 20 -24.65 13.57 -3.81
C ILE A 20 -23.88 12.87 -2.67
N PHE A 21 -24.58 12.33 -1.67
CA PHE A 21 -23.97 11.59 -0.57
C PHE A 21 -23.34 10.27 -1.04
N ALA A 22 -23.98 9.54 -1.95
CA ALA A 22 -23.42 8.34 -2.58
C ALA A 22 -22.18 8.65 -3.46
N VAL A 23 -22.19 9.77 -4.18
CA VAL A 23 -21.05 10.24 -4.99
C VAL A 23 -19.89 10.72 -4.12
N ILE A 24 -20.17 11.35 -2.97
CA ILE A 24 -19.14 11.83 -2.02
C ILE A 24 -18.51 10.67 -1.25
N ILE A 25 -19.25 9.57 -1.02
CA ILE A 25 -18.73 8.37 -0.31
C ILE A 25 -17.89 7.48 -1.23
N CYS A 26 -17.95 7.66 -2.55
CA CYS A 26 -17.04 6.98 -3.46
C CYS A 26 -15.64 7.64 -3.42
N THR A 27 -14.97 7.57 -2.26
CA THR A 27 -13.53 7.86 -2.20
C THR A 27 -12.84 6.84 -3.09
N ALA A 28 -12.18 7.32 -4.15
CA ALA A 28 -11.43 6.44 -5.04
C ALA A 28 -10.47 5.60 -4.21
N MET A 29 -10.55 4.27 -4.34
CA MET A 29 -9.62 3.35 -3.68
C MET A 29 -8.19 3.72 -4.04
N LYS A 30 -7.28 3.61 -3.07
CA LYS A 30 -5.88 3.99 -3.20
C LYS A 30 -4.97 2.81 -2.86
N VAL A 31 -4.11 2.42 -3.77
CA VAL A 31 -3.15 1.32 -3.58
C VAL A 31 -1.72 1.87 -3.57
N LEU A 32 -0.97 1.51 -2.52
CA LEU A 32 0.46 1.81 -2.43
C LEU A 32 1.26 0.70 -3.10
N LEU A 33 2.16 1.07 -4.01
CA LEU A 33 3.13 0.17 -4.62
C LEU A 33 4.53 0.50 -4.11
N ILE A 34 5.22 -0.47 -3.50
CA ILE A 34 6.61 -0.31 -3.06
C ILE A 34 7.53 -1.02 -4.04
N ASN A 35 8.37 -0.25 -4.73
CA ASN A 35 9.40 -0.80 -5.62
C ASN A 35 10.68 -1.06 -4.85
N GLY A 36 10.93 -2.32 -4.51
CA GLY A 36 12.11 -2.80 -3.79
C GLY A 36 13.37 -2.93 -4.65
N SER A 37 13.37 -2.43 -5.87
CA SER A 37 14.58 -2.41 -6.71
C SER A 37 15.37 -1.12 -6.48
N PRO A 38 16.72 -1.19 -6.38
CA PRO A 38 17.56 0.00 -6.38
C PRO A 38 17.58 0.70 -7.74
N ARG A 39 17.13 0.02 -8.79
CA ARG A 39 17.08 0.55 -10.15
C ARG A 39 15.70 1.13 -10.47
N ALA A 40 15.59 2.43 -10.64
CA ALA A 40 14.33 3.11 -10.92
C ALA A 40 13.61 2.59 -12.20
N ASN A 41 14.38 2.19 -13.21
CA ASN A 41 13.86 1.70 -14.49
C ASN A 41 14.20 0.23 -14.75
N GLY A 42 14.31 -0.60 -13.68
CA GLY A 42 14.56 -2.04 -13.79
C GLY A 42 13.28 -2.83 -14.05
N ASN A 43 13.44 -4.16 -14.24
CA ASN A 43 12.31 -5.05 -14.54
C ASN A 43 11.24 -5.06 -13.44
N THR A 44 11.61 -4.87 -12.17
CA THR A 44 10.65 -4.72 -11.07
C THR A 44 9.78 -3.48 -11.26
N SER A 45 10.38 -2.36 -11.69
CA SER A 45 9.63 -1.14 -11.99
C SER A 45 8.67 -1.34 -13.16
N ILE A 46 9.09 -2.06 -14.21
CA ILE A 46 8.23 -2.38 -15.36
C ILE A 46 7.03 -3.20 -14.91
N ALA A 47 7.26 -4.26 -14.11
CA ALA A 47 6.19 -5.09 -13.59
C ALA A 47 5.20 -4.29 -12.71
N LEU A 48 5.71 -3.44 -11.81
CA LEU A 48 4.85 -2.60 -10.96
C LEU A 48 4.10 -1.52 -11.75
N LYS A 49 4.70 -0.97 -12.81
CA LYS A 49 3.99 -0.04 -13.72
C LYS A 49 2.81 -0.72 -14.41
N GLU A 50 2.94 -1.99 -14.79
CA GLU A 50 1.83 -2.74 -15.38
C GLU A 50 0.72 -3.00 -14.36
N VAL A 51 1.07 -3.34 -13.11
CA VAL A 51 0.09 -3.43 -12.01
C VAL A 51 -0.61 -2.08 -11.81
N ALA A 52 0.14 -0.98 -11.74
CA ALA A 52 -0.43 0.36 -11.58
C ALA A 52 -1.39 0.69 -12.73
N ARG A 53 -0.96 0.49 -13.98
CA ARG A 53 -1.78 0.73 -15.18
C ARG A 53 -3.10 -0.04 -15.15
N THR A 54 -3.05 -1.30 -14.69
CA THR A 54 -4.25 -2.16 -14.61
C THR A 54 -5.20 -1.66 -13.51
N LEU A 55 -4.68 -1.32 -12.33
CA LEU A 55 -5.48 -0.75 -11.24
C LEU A 55 -6.12 0.59 -11.63
N GLU A 56 -5.35 1.45 -12.29
CA GLU A 56 -5.83 2.77 -12.75
C GLU A 56 -6.91 2.66 -13.83
N ALA A 57 -6.83 1.63 -14.70
CA ALA A 57 -7.87 1.35 -15.69
C ALA A 57 -9.21 0.95 -15.02
N GLU A 58 -9.16 0.41 -13.79
CA GLU A 58 -10.33 0.08 -12.97
C GLU A 58 -10.74 1.23 -12.02
N GLY A 59 -10.18 2.43 -12.21
CA GLY A 59 -10.51 3.60 -11.40
C GLY A 59 -9.85 3.64 -10.01
N ILE A 60 -8.86 2.79 -9.76
CA ILE A 60 -8.13 2.72 -8.49
C ILE A 60 -6.90 3.63 -8.58
N GLN A 61 -6.75 4.56 -7.65
CA GLN A 61 -5.57 5.42 -7.59
C GLN A 61 -4.34 4.63 -7.14
N THR A 62 -3.18 4.91 -7.74
CA THR A 62 -1.93 4.27 -7.35
C THR A 62 -0.88 5.28 -6.89
N ILE A 63 -0.12 4.91 -5.87
CA ILE A 63 1.06 5.65 -5.41
C ILE A 63 2.24 4.70 -5.45
N THR A 64 3.27 5.01 -6.24
CA THR A 64 4.48 4.20 -6.30
C THR A 64 5.63 4.88 -5.58
N VAL A 65 6.24 4.17 -4.61
CA VAL A 65 7.44 4.60 -3.88
C VAL A 65 8.57 3.61 -4.12
N GLY A 66 9.71 4.09 -4.59
CA GLY A 66 10.92 3.29 -4.80
C GLY A 66 11.90 3.42 -3.64
N ILE A 67 12.54 2.32 -3.24
CA ILE A 67 13.58 2.37 -2.21
C ILE A 67 14.87 3.07 -2.69
N GLY A 68 15.07 3.15 -4.00
CA GLY A 68 16.28 3.76 -4.57
C GLY A 68 17.57 3.02 -4.18
N ASN A 69 18.67 3.75 -4.22
CA ASN A 69 20.02 3.25 -3.90
C ASN A 69 20.59 3.85 -2.60
N GLN A 70 19.77 4.56 -1.83
CA GLN A 70 20.19 5.15 -0.56
C GLN A 70 20.27 4.06 0.53
N PRO A 71 21.11 4.25 1.55
CA PRO A 71 21.16 3.36 2.71
C PRO A 71 19.81 3.30 3.41
N VAL A 72 19.33 2.10 3.67
CA VAL A 72 18.07 1.86 4.39
C VAL A 72 18.39 1.25 5.75
N ARG A 73 18.01 1.93 6.82
CA ARG A 73 18.17 1.42 8.16
C ARG A 73 17.12 0.35 8.46
N GLY A 74 17.55 -0.78 9.01
CA GLY A 74 16.65 -1.81 9.52
C GLY A 74 16.08 -1.52 10.91
N CYS A 75 15.15 -2.36 11.34
CA CYS A 75 14.63 -2.33 12.71
C CYS A 75 15.69 -2.82 13.71
N VAL A 76 15.83 -2.12 14.83
CA VAL A 76 16.74 -2.48 15.93
C VAL A 76 15.99 -2.96 17.18
N ALA A 77 14.70 -3.29 17.03
CA ALA A 77 13.84 -3.81 18.10
C ALA A 77 13.81 -2.95 19.37
N CYS A 78 13.95 -1.63 19.25
CA CYS A 78 13.97 -0.71 20.39
C CYS A 78 12.61 -0.53 21.11
N GLY A 79 11.51 -1.04 20.54
CA GLY A 79 10.17 -0.97 21.12
C GLY A 79 9.52 0.41 21.14
N ALA A 80 10.20 1.48 20.71
CA ALA A 80 9.68 2.84 20.80
C ALA A 80 8.41 3.10 19.98
N CYS A 81 8.16 2.33 18.92
CA CYS A 81 6.95 2.45 18.11
C CYS A 81 5.68 2.07 18.89
N HIS A 82 5.77 1.22 19.92
CA HIS A 82 4.63 0.88 20.78
C HIS A 82 4.16 2.06 21.62
N THR A 83 5.08 2.96 22.01
CA THR A 83 4.77 4.17 22.79
C THR A 83 4.51 5.40 21.91
N LYS A 84 5.04 5.43 20.68
CA LYS A 84 4.94 6.54 19.73
C LYS A 84 3.79 6.40 18.72
N LYS A 85 2.70 5.74 19.11
CA LYS A 85 1.48 5.59 18.29
C LYS A 85 1.74 5.11 16.86
N GLY A 86 2.57 4.07 16.71
CA GLY A 86 2.82 3.47 15.41
C GLY A 86 3.87 4.18 14.54
N LYS A 87 4.70 5.06 15.09
CA LYS A 87 5.80 5.71 14.38
C LYS A 87 7.16 5.20 14.86
N CYS A 88 8.08 4.92 13.94
CA CYS A 88 9.45 4.54 14.28
C CYS A 88 10.18 5.69 15.00
N ALA A 89 11.06 5.35 15.95
CA ALA A 89 11.91 6.33 16.63
C ALA A 89 12.96 6.95 15.69
N PHE A 90 13.36 6.21 14.66
CA PHE A 90 14.33 6.65 13.68
C PHE A 90 13.63 7.16 12.43
N SER A 91 13.92 8.40 12.09
CA SER A 91 13.39 9.09 10.92
C SER A 91 14.42 9.04 9.78
N ASP A 92 13.94 8.82 8.57
CA ASP A 92 14.66 9.07 7.33
C ASP A 92 13.62 9.38 6.22
N PRO A 93 14.03 10.04 5.13
CA PRO A 93 13.08 10.53 4.12
C PRO A 93 12.18 9.43 3.54
N LEU A 94 12.73 8.24 3.29
CA LEU A 94 11.97 7.13 2.69
C LEU A 94 10.92 6.58 3.66
N TYR A 95 11.31 6.32 4.92
CA TYR A 95 10.39 5.84 5.93
C TYR A 95 9.30 6.88 6.23
N ASP A 96 9.67 8.16 6.37
CA ASP A 96 8.72 9.22 6.69
C ASP A 96 7.71 9.43 5.55
N GLN A 97 8.15 9.35 4.28
CA GLN A 97 7.25 9.38 3.13
C GLN A 97 6.22 8.24 3.17
N LEU A 98 6.69 7.00 3.38
CA LEU A 98 5.78 5.84 3.45
C LEU A 98 4.84 5.93 4.65
N HIS A 99 5.36 6.33 5.81
CA HIS A 99 4.53 6.50 7.00
C HIS A 99 3.45 7.58 6.80
N ALA A 100 3.76 8.69 6.14
CA ALA A 100 2.79 9.73 5.80
C ALA A 100 1.68 9.19 4.89
N ILE A 101 2.04 8.49 3.81
CA ILE A 101 1.08 7.86 2.89
C ILE A 101 0.16 6.88 3.64
N LEU A 102 0.72 6.04 4.53
CA LEU A 102 -0.07 5.10 5.34
C LEU A 102 -1.01 5.83 6.32
N SER A 103 -0.55 6.95 6.88
CA SER A 103 -1.34 7.76 7.81
C SER A 103 -2.50 8.48 7.14
N GLU A 104 -2.34 8.88 5.87
CA GLU A 104 -3.43 9.41 5.03
C GLU A 104 -4.45 8.35 4.65
N GLY A 105 -4.07 7.08 4.70
CA GLY A 105 -4.89 5.94 4.36
C GLY A 105 -4.62 5.41 2.94
N VAL A 106 -4.49 4.07 2.87
CA VAL A 106 -4.46 3.30 1.63
C VAL A 106 -5.39 2.10 1.78
N ASP A 107 -5.90 1.58 0.67
CA ASP A 107 -6.85 0.45 0.65
C ASP A 107 -6.19 -0.86 0.27
N GLY A 108 -4.95 -0.82 -0.20
CA GLY A 108 -4.17 -2.00 -0.55
C GLY A 108 -2.68 -1.71 -0.65
N LEU A 109 -1.89 -2.78 -0.69
CA LEU A 109 -0.43 -2.73 -0.79
C LEU A 109 0.09 -3.71 -1.83
N VAL A 110 0.95 -3.25 -2.73
CA VAL A 110 1.72 -4.13 -3.62
C VAL A 110 3.21 -3.93 -3.35
N VAL A 111 3.95 -5.02 -3.12
CA VAL A 111 5.39 -4.96 -2.89
C VAL A 111 6.13 -5.73 -3.98
N GLY A 112 6.92 -5.02 -4.77
CA GLY A 112 7.76 -5.60 -5.81
C GLY A 112 9.22 -5.70 -5.38
N SER A 113 9.87 -6.84 -5.66
CA SER A 113 11.29 -7.04 -5.38
C SER A 113 12.03 -7.76 -6.51
N PRO A 114 13.26 -7.36 -6.83
CA PRO A 114 14.16 -8.24 -7.54
C PRO A 114 14.54 -9.40 -6.62
N VAL A 115 14.85 -10.56 -7.20
CA VAL A 115 15.33 -11.73 -6.45
C VAL A 115 16.85 -11.69 -6.35
N TYR A 116 17.35 -11.58 -5.12
CA TYR A 116 18.77 -11.66 -4.78
C TYR A 116 18.99 -12.85 -3.86
N TYR A 117 19.83 -13.84 -4.30
CA TYR A 117 20.12 -15.05 -3.51
C TYR A 117 18.86 -15.76 -2.99
N ALA A 118 17.87 -15.95 -3.90
CA ALA A 118 16.58 -16.56 -3.61
C ALA A 118 15.72 -15.81 -2.56
N GLY A 119 16.00 -14.54 -2.29
CA GLY A 119 15.24 -13.70 -1.38
C GLY A 119 14.93 -12.33 -1.97
N PRO A 120 14.13 -11.52 -1.29
CA PRO A 120 13.93 -10.11 -1.63
C PRO A 120 15.21 -9.31 -1.41
N ASN A 121 15.30 -8.12 -2.02
CA ASN A 121 16.35 -7.16 -1.75
C ASN A 121 16.46 -6.87 -0.25
N GLY A 122 17.69 -6.96 0.31
CA GLY A 122 17.94 -6.73 1.74
C GLY A 122 17.52 -5.34 2.24
N SER A 123 17.73 -4.29 1.44
CA SER A 123 17.28 -2.93 1.78
C SER A 123 15.75 -2.85 1.85
N LEU A 124 15.03 -3.56 0.98
CA LEU A 124 13.58 -3.67 1.05
C LEU A 124 13.16 -4.38 2.35
N CYS A 125 13.78 -5.50 2.70
CA CYS A 125 13.48 -6.20 3.95
C CYS A 125 13.72 -5.31 5.17
N ALA A 126 14.84 -4.58 5.20
CA ALA A 126 15.15 -3.63 6.27
C ALA A 126 14.07 -2.54 6.43
N LEU A 127 13.57 -2.03 5.31
CA LEU A 127 12.45 -1.07 5.30
C LEU A 127 11.17 -1.70 5.81
N LEU A 128 10.80 -2.88 5.27
CA LEU A 128 9.55 -3.58 5.63
C LEU A 128 9.55 -3.98 7.11
N ASP A 129 10.66 -4.47 7.65
CA ASP A 129 10.79 -4.78 9.08
C ASP A 129 10.44 -3.55 9.93
N ARG A 130 10.95 -2.37 9.60
CA ARG A 130 10.62 -1.13 10.31
C ARG A 130 9.17 -0.71 10.12
N LEU A 131 8.71 -0.73 8.88
CA LEU A 131 7.38 -0.25 8.51
C LEU A 131 6.30 -1.11 9.17
N PHE A 132 6.41 -2.42 9.07
CA PHE A 132 5.42 -3.34 9.63
C PHE A 132 5.47 -3.40 11.16
N TYR A 133 6.66 -3.29 11.78
CA TYR A 133 6.75 -3.17 13.25
C TYR A 133 6.08 -1.91 13.78
N SER A 134 6.18 -0.79 13.07
CA SER A 134 5.64 0.49 13.55
C SER A 134 4.23 0.79 13.05
N ALA A 135 3.95 0.54 11.79
CA ALA A 135 2.73 0.97 11.11
C ALA A 135 1.87 -0.18 10.55
N GLY A 136 2.25 -1.45 10.82
CA GLY A 136 1.55 -2.62 10.29
C GLY A 136 0.04 -2.65 10.61
N ALA A 137 -0.36 -2.14 11.77
CA ALA A 137 -1.76 -2.03 12.15
C ALA A 137 -2.60 -1.18 11.17
N MET A 138 -1.98 -0.19 10.49
CA MET A 138 -2.65 0.63 9.48
C MET A 138 -3.00 -0.16 8.20
N LEU A 139 -2.36 -1.32 8.01
CA LEU A 139 -2.51 -2.19 6.85
C LEU A 139 -3.37 -3.42 7.12
N SER A 140 -3.72 -3.71 8.38
CA SER A 140 -4.53 -4.87 8.74
C SER A 140 -5.85 -4.91 7.97
N TYR A 141 -6.19 -6.10 7.49
CA TYR A 141 -7.39 -6.40 6.70
C TYR A 141 -7.45 -5.74 5.31
N LYS A 142 -6.37 -5.08 4.87
CA LYS A 142 -6.25 -4.55 3.51
C LYS A 142 -5.60 -5.59 2.61
N PRO A 143 -6.06 -5.77 1.35
CA PRO A 143 -5.45 -6.72 0.42
C PRO A 143 -4.00 -6.34 0.13
N ALA A 144 -3.17 -7.36 -0.03
CA ALA A 144 -1.79 -7.18 -0.42
C ALA A 144 -1.36 -8.19 -1.48
N ALA A 145 -0.41 -7.78 -2.34
CA ALA A 145 0.20 -8.65 -3.34
C ALA A 145 1.71 -8.46 -3.39
N ALA A 146 2.42 -9.55 -3.73
CA ALA A 146 3.85 -9.51 -3.94
C ALA A 146 4.20 -9.74 -5.41
N VAL A 147 5.24 -9.05 -5.89
CA VAL A 147 5.82 -9.23 -7.24
C VAL A 147 7.29 -9.59 -7.10
N ALA A 148 7.65 -10.84 -7.37
CA ALA A 148 9.02 -11.32 -7.34
C ALA A 148 9.60 -11.43 -8.75
N VAL A 149 10.60 -10.61 -9.07
CA VAL A 149 11.21 -10.54 -10.39
C VAL A 149 12.58 -11.24 -10.35
N CYS A 150 12.69 -12.41 -10.97
CA CYS A 150 13.92 -13.20 -11.00
C CYS A 150 14.50 -13.32 -12.42
N ARG A 151 15.81 -13.55 -12.50
CA ARG A 151 16.50 -13.86 -13.77
C ARG A 151 16.40 -15.34 -14.13
N ARG A 152 16.45 -16.23 -13.12
CA ARG A 152 16.48 -17.70 -13.31
C ARG A 152 15.52 -18.38 -12.35
N GLY A 153 15.84 -18.40 -11.04
CA GLY A 153 15.11 -19.10 -9.99
C GLY A 153 15.07 -18.27 -8.70
N GLY A 154 14.49 -18.86 -7.64
CA GLY A 154 14.37 -18.23 -6.32
C GLY A 154 13.17 -17.32 -6.15
N ALA A 155 12.30 -17.21 -7.16
CA ALA A 155 11.08 -16.39 -7.05
C ALA A 155 10.15 -16.89 -5.95
N SER A 156 9.95 -18.20 -5.81
CA SER A 156 9.06 -18.79 -4.80
C SER A 156 9.48 -18.42 -3.37
N ALA A 157 10.77 -18.53 -3.06
CA ALA A 157 11.28 -18.17 -1.73
C ALA A 157 11.21 -16.67 -1.47
N CYS A 158 11.48 -15.84 -2.49
CA CYS A 158 11.30 -14.40 -2.41
C CYS A 158 9.82 -14.03 -2.16
N PHE A 159 8.90 -14.62 -2.90
CA PHE A 159 7.47 -14.43 -2.80
C PHE A 159 6.96 -14.86 -1.42
N ASP A 160 7.35 -16.05 -0.95
CA ASP A 160 7.01 -16.55 0.39
C ASP A 160 7.47 -15.58 1.48
N ARG A 161 8.70 -15.07 1.38
CA ARG A 161 9.23 -14.11 2.36
C ARG A 161 8.42 -12.80 2.38
N LEU A 162 8.01 -12.27 1.24
CA LEU A 162 7.18 -11.06 1.17
C LEU A 162 5.78 -11.31 1.74
N ASN A 163 5.15 -12.43 1.41
CA ASN A 163 3.82 -12.77 1.90
C ASN A 163 3.77 -12.92 3.43
N LYS A 164 4.87 -13.27 4.10
CA LYS A 164 4.93 -13.33 5.57
C LYS A 164 4.69 -11.98 6.23
N TYR A 165 5.14 -10.88 5.63
CA TYR A 165 4.80 -9.55 6.13
C TYR A 165 3.28 -9.32 6.10
N PHE A 166 2.62 -9.77 5.04
CA PHE A 166 1.18 -9.58 4.86
C PHE A 166 0.38 -10.46 5.82
N THR A 167 0.65 -11.77 5.81
CA THR A 167 -0.13 -12.74 6.59
C THR A 167 0.00 -12.54 8.10
N ILE A 168 1.19 -12.19 8.61
CA ILE A 168 1.40 -11.86 10.03
C ILE A 168 0.59 -10.63 10.44
N ASN A 169 0.36 -9.69 9.52
CA ASN A 169 -0.39 -8.45 9.77
C ASN A 169 -1.88 -8.55 9.36
N ASN A 170 -2.42 -9.76 9.25
CA ASN A 170 -3.82 -10.03 8.88
C ASN A 170 -4.24 -9.41 7.54
N MET A 171 -3.33 -9.30 6.59
CA MET A 171 -3.63 -8.81 5.25
C MET A 171 -3.98 -10.01 4.35
N PRO A 172 -5.15 -10.02 3.69
CA PRO A 172 -5.44 -11.04 2.68
C PRO A 172 -4.50 -10.89 1.48
N VAL A 173 -3.90 -12.01 1.07
CA VAL A 173 -2.99 -12.05 -0.08
C VAL A 173 -3.80 -12.23 -1.34
N ALA A 174 -3.71 -11.28 -2.27
CA ALA A 174 -4.24 -11.42 -3.62
C ALA A 174 -3.25 -12.20 -4.48
N SER A 175 -3.69 -13.32 -5.07
CA SER A 175 -2.89 -14.23 -5.89
C SER A 175 -3.64 -14.64 -7.17
#